data_21510e3dab27fc6035dc280467c16875
#
_entry.id   21510e3dab27fc6035dc280467c16875
#
_cell.length_a   1.000
_cell.length_b   1.000
_cell.length_c   1.000
_cell.angle_alpha   90.00
_cell.angle_beta   90.00
_cell.angle_gamma   90.00
#
_symmetry.space_group_name_H-M   'P 1'
#
loop_
_entity.id
_entity.type
_entity.pdbx_description
1 polymer ?
#
loop_
_entity_poly.entity_id
_entity_poly.type
_entity_poly.pdbx_seq_one_letter_code
_entity_poly.pdbx_strand_id
1 'polypeptide(L)'
;MNHLVIIGAVWPEPNSTAAGSRMLQIISLFQNQGYEITFLCSASKSNFSFDLNTISIQTKPIQLNDSSFDSNIKELNPNVVLFDRFMIEEQYGWRVMENCPNALRILDTEDLHFLRKAREMAYKKNRELVFEDYISDVFKREMASIYRCDLTLIISEYEMQLATEMFQINASLLHYLPFLSEEVTTNVPKFDERKHFVSIGNFLHEPNWQTVLELKKLWKSIKKQLPEADLHVYGAYVTEKAKQLHNEKEGFLIKGRAESVAEAYSKAKVLLAPIPYGAGLKGKLFEAMQLGLSSITTEMGAEAMNGNLEWNGFITSDENDFITKAVELYKDKSLWETAQKNGYKIIEKRFK
;
A
#
# COMPACT_ATOMS: atom_id res chain seq x y z
N MET A 1 -12.11 2.99 30.25
CA MET A 1 -11.67 3.45 28.92
C MET A 1 -11.53 2.21 28.06
N ASN A 2 -11.95 2.23 26.81
CA ASN A 2 -11.78 1.07 25.94
C ASN A 2 -10.32 0.92 25.55
N HIS A 3 -9.81 -0.32 25.54
CA HIS A 3 -8.41 -0.59 25.23
C HIS A 3 -8.31 -1.45 23.96
N LEU A 4 -7.55 -0.94 22.99
CA LEU A 4 -7.15 -1.65 21.78
C LEU A 4 -5.71 -2.14 21.93
N VAL A 5 -5.48 -3.41 21.71
CA VAL A 5 -4.13 -3.95 21.49
C VAL A 5 -3.95 -4.24 20.01
N ILE A 6 -2.92 -3.68 19.40
CA ILE A 6 -2.51 -4.00 18.04
C ILE A 6 -1.30 -4.92 18.10
N ILE A 7 -1.35 -6.05 17.42
CA ILE A 7 -0.21 -6.94 17.26
C ILE A 7 0.31 -6.79 15.84
N GLY A 8 1.42 -6.06 15.69
CA GLY A 8 2.00 -5.72 14.40
C GLY A 8 2.94 -6.80 13.88
N ALA A 9 2.91 -7.03 12.57
CA ALA A 9 3.90 -7.86 11.88
C ALA A 9 5.28 -7.18 11.87
N VAL A 10 5.27 -5.87 11.71
CA VAL A 10 6.43 -4.98 11.76
C VAL A 10 6.06 -3.66 12.46
N TRP A 11 7.04 -2.90 12.89
CA TRP A 11 6.84 -1.53 13.33
C TRP A 11 6.41 -0.66 12.13
N PRO A 12 5.41 0.23 12.27
CA PRO A 12 4.95 1.07 11.17
C PRO A 12 6.07 1.95 10.59
N GLU A 13 6.18 1.96 9.26
CA GLU A 13 7.13 2.79 8.51
C GLU A 13 6.37 3.60 7.44
N PRO A 14 5.66 4.69 7.82
CA PRO A 14 4.75 5.41 6.91
C PRO A 14 5.47 6.03 5.71
N ASN A 15 6.74 6.42 5.87
CA ASN A 15 7.54 6.97 4.77
C ASN A 15 8.30 5.90 3.94
N SER A 16 8.02 4.62 4.18
CA SER A 16 8.68 3.50 3.49
C SER A 16 7.68 2.52 2.89
N THR A 17 6.49 2.41 3.46
CA THR A 17 5.45 1.45 3.04
C THR A 17 4.04 2.02 3.18
N ALA A 18 3.16 1.69 2.24
CA ALA A 18 1.74 2.02 2.34
C ALA A 18 1.07 1.36 3.57
N ALA A 19 1.51 0.15 3.92
CA ALA A 19 1.08 -0.55 5.13
C ALA A 19 1.37 0.24 6.41
N GLY A 20 2.55 0.87 6.49
CA GLY A 20 2.89 1.75 7.62
C GLY A 20 1.97 2.96 7.72
N SER A 21 1.64 3.60 6.59
CA SER A 21 0.67 4.71 6.54
C SER A 21 -0.73 4.24 6.93
N ARG A 22 -1.20 3.10 6.41
CA ARG A 22 -2.49 2.51 6.76
C ARG A 22 -2.60 2.21 8.25
N MET A 23 -1.58 1.61 8.84
CA MET A 23 -1.57 1.32 10.27
C MET A 23 -1.74 2.59 11.11
N LEU A 24 -1.08 3.71 10.74
CA LEU A 24 -1.27 4.99 11.42
C LEU A 24 -2.70 5.54 11.24
N GLN A 25 -3.31 5.34 10.08
CA GLN A 25 -4.71 5.72 9.85
C GLN A 25 -5.67 4.91 10.76
N ILE A 26 -5.46 3.61 10.88
CA ILE A 26 -6.24 2.74 11.78
C ILE A 26 -6.06 3.18 13.24
N ILE A 27 -4.82 3.44 13.67
CA ILE A 27 -4.53 3.97 15.00
C ILE A 27 -5.30 5.27 15.26
N SER A 28 -5.24 6.21 14.32
CA SER A 28 -5.95 7.50 14.43
C SER A 28 -7.47 7.31 14.54
N LEU A 29 -8.06 6.38 13.77
CA LEU A 29 -9.49 6.06 13.88
C LEU A 29 -9.88 5.65 15.30
N PHE A 30 -9.14 4.74 15.91
CA PHE A 30 -9.43 4.25 17.25
C PHE A 30 -9.15 5.32 18.32
N GLN A 31 -8.08 6.13 18.17
CA GLN A 31 -7.82 7.26 19.06
C GLN A 31 -8.96 8.28 19.05
N ASN A 32 -9.50 8.59 17.87
CA ASN A 32 -10.62 9.52 17.70
C ASN A 32 -11.93 8.99 18.34
N GLN A 33 -12.02 7.67 18.56
CA GLN A 33 -13.11 7.02 19.30
C GLN A 33 -12.81 6.88 20.80
N GLY A 34 -11.71 7.45 21.30
CA GLY A 34 -11.34 7.44 22.70
C GLY A 34 -10.76 6.13 23.24
N TYR A 35 -10.19 5.29 22.36
CA TYR A 35 -9.46 4.10 22.79
C TYR A 35 -8.07 4.44 23.31
N GLU A 36 -7.66 3.82 24.40
CA GLU A 36 -6.25 3.63 24.70
C GLU A 36 -5.68 2.57 23.77
N ILE A 37 -4.43 2.77 23.30
CA ILE A 37 -3.83 1.84 22.35
C ILE A 37 -2.47 1.38 22.84
N THR A 38 -2.25 0.06 22.81
CA THR A 38 -0.94 -0.57 23.00
C THR A 38 -0.53 -1.31 21.73
N PHE A 39 0.65 -1.01 21.22
CA PHE A 39 1.21 -1.68 20.04
C PHE A 39 2.26 -2.71 20.46
N LEU A 40 2.00 -3.98 20.14
CA LEU A 40 2.88 -5.12 20.38
C LEU A 40 3.55 -5.53 19.06
N CYS A 41 4.85 -5.80 19.07
CA CYS A 41 5.55 -6.29 17.89
C CYS A 41 6.75 -7.15 18.28
N SER A 42 6.94 -8.26 17.54
CA SER A 42 8.10 -9.14 17.71
C SER A 42 9.28 -8.80 16.81
N ALA A 43 9.08 -7.95 15.82
CA ALA A 43 10.14 -7.49 14.93
C ALA A 43 11.04 -6.46 15.61
N SER A 44 12.29 -6.40 15.21
CA SER A 44 13.20 -5.33 15.60
C SER A 44 12.80 -4.01 14.93
N LYS A 45 12.96 -2.89 15.63
CA LYS A 45 12.82 -1.56 15.03
C LYS A 45 13.92 -1.34 13.99
N SER A 46 13.56 -0.77 12.87
CA SER A 46 14.50 -0.24 11.88
C SER A 46 14.76 1.26 12.12
N ASN A 47 15.71 1.82 11.39
CA ASN A 47 15.94 3.27 11.39
C ASN A 47 14.79 4.08 10.77
N PHE A 48 13.81 3.40 10.15
CA PHE A 48 12.66 4.01 9.49
C PHE A 48 11.36 3.81 10.25
N SER A 49 11.41 3.06 11.36
CA SER A 49 10.26 2.83 12.23
C SER A 49 9.78 4.13 12.84
N PHE A 50 8.48 4.38 12.73
CA PHE A 50 7.83 5.54 13.33
C PHE A 50 7.83 5.41 14.87
N ASP A 51 8.13 6.48 15.56
CA ASP A 51 8.04 6.49 17.02
C ASP A 51 6.60 6.71 17.48
N LEU A 52 5.90 5.62 17.73
CA LEU A 52 4.51 5.61 18.17
C LEU A 52 4.28 6.35 19.50
N ASN A 53 5.31 6.51 20.33
CA ASN A 53 5.20 7.26 21.57
C ASN A 53 4.91 8.76 21.32
N THR A 54 5.34 9.30 20.17
CA THR A 54 5.08 10.70 19.78
C THR A 54 3.61 11.01 19.57
N ILE A 55 2.79 9.97 19.34
CA ILE A 55 1.33 10.05 19.21
C ILE A 55 0.60 9.36 20.37
N SER A 56 1.26 9.26 21.52
CA SER A 56 0.70 8.72 22.78
C SER A 56 0.27 7.23 22.72
N ILE A 57 0.93 6.43 21.87
CA ILE A 57 0.72 4.98 21.81
C ILE A 57 1.77 4.28 22.68
N GLN A 58 1.32 3.45 23.59
CA GLN A 58 2.21 2.58 24.35
C GLN A 58 2.78 1.50 23.43
N THR A 59 4.09 1.24 23.54
CA THR A 59 4.73 0.21 22.72
C THR A 59 5.41 -0.84 23.61
N LYS A 60 5.23 -2.12 23.25
CA LYS A 60 5.88 -3.21 23.97
C LYS A 60 6.44 -4.24 22.98
N PRO A 61 7.75 -4.50 22.97
CA PRO A 61 8.30 -5.61 22.20
C PRO A 61 7.85 -6.93 22.84
N ILE A 62 7.50 -7.90 22.00
CA ILE A 62 7.13 -9.26 22.39
C ILE A 62 8.10 -10.26 21.77
N GLN A 63 8.21 -11.44 22.36
CA GLN A 63 9.03 -12.52 21.83
C GLN A 63 8.18 -13.54 21.07
N LEU A 64 8.74 -14.04 19.97
CA LEU A 64 8.10 -15.11 19.20
C LEU A 64 8.07 -16.41 20.00
N ASN A 65 6.94 -17.11 20.00
CA ASN A 65 6.77 -18.40 20.65
C ASN A 65 7.13 -18.44 22.15
N ASP A 66 7.01 -17.30 22.82
CA ASP A 66 7.34 -17.17 24.24
C ASP A 66 6.08 -17.04 25.10
N SER A 67 6.06 -17.72 26.27
CA SER A 67 4.89 -17.73 27.16
C SER A 67 4.65 -16.38 27.85
N SER A 68 5.63 -15.46 27.86
CA SER A 68 5.46 -14.11 28.39
C SER A 68 4.36 -13.33 27.67
N PHE A 69 4.05 -13.67 26.41
CA PHE A 69 2.93 -13.07 25.69
C PHE A 69 1.60 -13.28 26.41
N ASP A 70 1.36 -14.46 26.97
CA ASP A 70 0.10 -14.81 27.64
C ASP A 70 -0.12 -13.95 28.89
N SER A 71 0.95 -13.76 29.67
CA SER A 71 0.91 -12.87 30.83
C SER A 71 0.69 -11.42 30.42
N ASN A 72 1.37 -10.98 29.36
CA ASN A 72 1.26 -9.61 28.84
C ASN A 72 -0.14 -9.29 28.35
N ILE A 73 -0.73 -10.14 27.52
CA ILE A 73 -2.07 -9.89 26.95
C ILE A 73 -3.15 -9.97 28.03
N LYS A 74 -2.98 -10.84 29.02
CA LYS A 74 -3.90 -10.97 30.16
C LYS A 74 -3.85 -9.75 31.07
N GLU A 75 -2.66 -9.20 31.33
CA GLU A 75 -2.46 -7.96 32.10
C GLU A 75 -3.09 -6.76 31.39
N LEU A 76 -2.88 -6.64 30.06
CA LEU A 76 -3.46 -5.57 29.23
C LEU A 76 -4.99 -5.66 29.16
N ASN A 77 -5.57 -6.85 29.25
CA ASN A 77 -7.01 -7.13 29.25
C ASN A 77 -7.78 -6.27 28.23
N PRO A 78 -7.47 -6.35 26.92
CA PRO A 78 -8.04 -5.49 25.91
C PRO A 78 -9.52 -5.76 25.65
N ASN A 79 -10.26 -4.72 25.21
CA ASN A 79 -11.61 -4.87 24.66
C ASN A 79 -11.54 -5.32 23.19
N VAL A 80 -10.49 -4.90 22.47
CA VAL A 80 -10.28 -5.20 21.07
C VAL A 80 -8.82 -5.58 20.83
N VAL A 81 -8.60 -6.62 20.02
CA VAL A 81 -7.27 -6.99 19.53
C VAL A 81 -7.30 -6.95 17.99
N LEU A 82 -6.38 -6.18 17.41
CA LEU A 82 -6.18 -6.10 15.96
C LEU A 82 -4.90 -6.81 15.57
N PHE A 83 -5.03 -7.75 14.64
CA PHE A 83 -3.92 -8.50 14.05
C PHE A 83 -3.52 -7.89 12.70
N ASP A 84 -2.26 -7.45 12.59
CA ASP A 84 -1.68 -6.98 11.33
C ASP A 84 -1.29 -8.18 10.47
N ARG A 85 -2.17 -8.55 9.53
CA ARG A 85 -2.07 -9.69 8.61
C ARG A 85 -2.36 -11.06 9.25
N PHE A 86 -2.76 -11.98 8.38
CA PHE A 86 -3.15 -13.34 8.79
C PHE A 86 -2.05 -14.10 9.54
N MET A 87 -0.77 -13.88 9.23
CA MET A 87 0.35 -14.56 9.89
C MET A 87 0.45 -14.20 11.38
N ILE A 88 0.07 -12.98 11.73
CA ILE A 88 0.05 -12.53 13.13
C ILE A 88 -1.15 -13.12 13.87
N GLU A 89 -2.32 -13.17 13.22
CA GLU A 89 -3.48 -13.85 13.79
C GLU A 89 -3.19 -15.34 14.01
N GLU A 90 -2.62 -16.02 13.04
CA GLU A 90 -2.26 -17.44 13.13
C GLU A 90 -1.30 -17.71 14.29
N GLN A 91 -0.39 -16.80 14.59
CA GLN A 91 0.58 -16.93 15.64
C GLN A 91 0.03 -16.60 17.03
N TYR A 92 -0.81 -15.58 17.15
CA TYR A 92 -1.24 -15.04 18.44
C TYR A 92 -2.73 -15.17 18.69
N GLY A 93 -3.57 -15.40 17.68
CA GLY A 93 -5.03 -15.38 17.79
C GLY A 93 -5.57 -16.40 18.80
N TRP A 94 -5.06 -17.63 18.78
CA TRP A 94 -5.46 -18.67 19.72
C TRP A 94 -5.08 -18.33 21.17
N ARG A 95 -3.92 -17.65 21.38
CA ARG A 95 -3.47 -17.21 22.70
C ARG A 95 -4.33 -16.06 23.25
N VAL A 96 -4.74 -15.15 22.36
CA VAL A 96 -5.69 -14.09 22.69
C VAL A 96 -7.03 -14.69 23.09
N MET A 97 -7.53 -15.66 22.34
CA MET A 97 -8.79 -16.35 22.65
C MET A 97 -8.76 -17.03 24.01
N GLU A 98 -7.64 -17.67 24.37
CA GLU A 98 -7.49 -18.36 25.68
C GLU A 98 -7.36 -17.37 26.84
N ASN A 99 -6.64 -16.27 26.68
CA ASN A 99 -6.32 -15.36 27.77
C ASN A 99 -7.27 -14.16 27.89
N CYS A 100 -7.92 -13.75 26.78
CA CYS A 100 -8.87 -12.63 26.71
C CYS A 100 -10.11 -13.04 25.88
N PRO A 101 -10.92 -14.02 26.33
CA PRO A 101 -12.00 -14.60 25.52
C PRO A 101 -13.11 -13.59 25.15
N ASN A 102 -13.21 -12.47 25.88
CA ASN A 102 -14.21 -11.44 25.63
C ASN A 102 -13.70 -10.32 24.71
N ALA A 103 -12.42 -10.34 24.31
CA ALA A 103 -11.87 -9.36 23.40
C ALA A 103 -12.37 -9.59 21.96
N LEU A 104 -12.84 -8.53 21.30
CA LEU A 104 -13.16 -8.55 19.88
C LEU A 104 -11.87 -8.71 19.08
N ARG A 105 -11.81 -9.68 18.18
CA ARG A 105 -10.64 -9.98 17.35
C ARG A 105 -10.86 -9.45 15.94
N ILE A 106 -10.03 -8.52 15.54
CA ILE A 106 -10.07 -7.88 14.22
C ILE A 106 -8.82 -8.29 13.44
N LEU A 107 -9.00 -8.74 12.22
CA LEU A 107 -7.92 -8.98 11.26
C LEU A 107 -7.83 -7.79 10.30
N ASP A 108 -6.67 -7.13 10.19
CA ASP A 108 -6.36 -6.26 9.05
C ASP A 108 -5.54 -7.05 8.04
N THR A 109 -6.11 -7.29 6.85
CA THR A 109 -5.45 -8.09 5.81
C THR A 109 -4.30 -7.33 5.15
N GLU A 110 -4.31 -6.00 5.21
CA GLU A 110 -3.50 -5.10 4.37
C GLU A 110 -3.88 -5.23 2.89
N ASP A 111 -3.63 -6.38 2.30
CA ASP A 111 -4.17 -6.90 1.05
C ASP A 111 -4.42 -8.42 1.19
N LEU A 112 -5.16 -9.02 0.28
CA LEU A 112 -5.30 -10.46 0.25
C LEU A 112 -4.01 -11.11 -0.29
N HIS A 113 -3.22 -11.68 0.61
CA HIS A 113 -1.91 -12.24 0.30
C HIS A 113 -1.98 -13.39 -0.70
N PHE A 114 -3.02 -14.23 -0.61
CA PHE A 114 -3.22 -15.32 -1.57
C PHE A 114 -3.47 -14.77 -2.99
N LEU A 115 -4.23 -13.68 -3.12
CA LEU A 115 -4.49 -13.01 -4.40
C LEU A 115 -3.19 -12.49 -5.00
N ARG A 116 -2.39 -11.77 -4.20
CA ARG A 116 -1.09 -11.25 -4.65
C ARG A 116 -0.17 -12.39 -5.11
N LYS A 117 -0.13 -13.50 -4.37
CA LYS A 117 0.68 -14.69 -4.71
C LYS A 117 0.19 -15.39 -5.96
N ALA A 118 -1.11 -15.53 -6.14
CA ALA A 118 -1.69 -16.11 -7.36
C ALA A 118 -1.31 -15.29 -8.60
N ARG A 119 -1.47 -13.96 -8.51
CA ARG A 119 -1.11 -13.03 -9.59
C ARG A 119 0.40 -13.02 -9.88
N GLU A 120 1.24 -13.05 -8.85
CA GLU A 120 2.69 -13.20 -8.99
C GLU A 120 3.05 -14.47 -9.77
N MET A 121 2.42 -15.59 -9.43
CA MET A 121 2.68 -16.88 -10.10
C MET A 121 2.23 -16.87 -11.55
N ALA A 122 1.05 -16.33 -11.86
CA ALA A 122 0.54 -16.20 -13.22
C ALA A 122 1.47 -15.31 -14.08
N TYR A 123 1.89 -14.16 -13.53
CA TYR A 123 2.84 -13.25 -14.17
C TYR A 123 4.18 -13.93 -14.47
N LYS A 124 4.80 -14.62 -13.49
CA LYS A 124 6.07 -15.34 -13.68
C LYS A 124 5.99 -16.46 -14.71
N LYS A 125 4.80 -17.06 -14.87
CA LYS A 125 4.54 -18.10 -15.88
C LYS A 125 4.09 -17.52 -17.23
N ASN A 126 4.00 -16.20 -17.36
CA ASN A 126 3.54 -15.47 -18.54
C ASN A 126 2.23 -16.03 -19.08
N ARG A 127 1.23 -16.17 -18.22
CA ARG A 127 -0.13 -16.65 -18.56
C ARG A 127 -1.19 -15.94 -17.73
N GLU A 128 -2.43 -16.07 -18.17
CA GLU A 128 -3.56 -15.57 -17.40
C GLU A 128 -3.72 -16.30 -16.05
N LEU A 129 -4.33 -15.58 -15.11
CA LEU A 129 -4.71 -16.10 -13.80
C LEU A 129 -5.90 -17.07 -13.96
N VAL A 130 -5.80 -18.25 -13.37
CA VAL A 130 -6.87 -19.26 -13.35
C VAL A 130 -7.30 -19.54 -11.90
N PHE A 131 -8.48 -20.12 -11.73
CA PHE A 131 -9.06 -20.35 -10.40
C PHE A 131 -8.14 -21.17 -9.49
N GLU A 132 -7.46 -22.17 -10.02
CA GLU A 132 -6.54 -23.05 -9.28
C GLU A 132 -5.36 -22.30 -8.67
N ASP A 133 -4.98 -21.16 -9.23
CA ASP A 133 -3.87 -20.34 -8.70
C ASP A 133 -4.20 -19.72 -7.34
N TYR A 134 -5.48 -19.47 -7.06
CA TYR A 134 -5.92 -18.97 -5.76
C TYR A 134 -5.75 -20.03 -4.67
N ILE A 135 -5.97 -21.31 -5.00
CA ILE A 135 -6.07 -22.40 -4.02
C ILE A 135 -4.67 -22.87 -3.59
N SER A 136 -4.01 -22.04 -2.82
CA SER A 136 -2.67 -22.25 -2.29
C SER A 136 -2.69 -22.50 -0.77
N ASP A 137 -1.55 -22.86 -0.18
CA ASP A 137 -1.45 -22.94 1.28
C ASP A 137 -1.63 -21.56 1.94
N VAL A 138 -1.20 -20.48 1.27
CA VAL A 138 -1.46 -19.11 1.73
C VAL A 138 -2.96 -18.83 1.78
N PHE A 139 -3.72 -19.24 0.75
CA PHE A 139 -5.17 -19.13 0.73
C PHE A 139 -5.82 -19.82 1.93
N LYS A 140 -5.47 -21.09 2.18
CA LYS A 140 -6.06 -21.86 3.28
C LYS A 140 -5.81 -21.20 4.63
N ARG A 141 -4.59 -20.71 4.85
CA ARG A 141 -4.18 -20.06 6.09
C ARG A 141 -4.88 -18.71 6.28
N GLU A 142 -4.95 -17.89 5.23
CA GLU A 142 -5.59 -16.59 5.27
C GLU A 142 -7.11 -16.72 5.47
N MET A 143 -7.77 -17.67 4.76
CA MET A 143 -9.18 -18.02 4.99
C MET A 143 -9.42 -18.47 6.43
N ALA A 144 -8.57 -19.34 6.98
CA ALA A 144 -8.70 -19.79 8.36
C ALA A 144 -8.59 -18.62 9.36
N SER A 145 -7.71 -17.65 9.11
CA SER A 145 -7.58 -16.46 9.95
C SER A 145 -8.82 -15.56 9.88
N ILE A 146 -9.39 -15.38 8.68
CA ILE A 146 -10.65 -14.63 8.52
C ILE A 146 -11.78 -15.28 9.35
N TYR A 147 -11.91 -16.60 9.28
CA TYR A 147 -12.97 -17.30 10.02
C TYR A 147 -12.73 -17.42 11.53
N ARG A 148 -11.50 -17.20 12.03
CA ARG A 148 -11.20 -17.15 13.46
C ARG A 148 -11.39 -15.77 14.08
N CYS A 149 -11.46 -14.73 13.26
CA CYS A 149 -11.71 -13.35 13.71
C CYS A 149 -13.20 -13.01 13.69
N ASP A 150 -13.58 -12.08 14.55
CA ASP A 150 -14.95 -11.56 14.62
C ASP A 150 -15.23 -10.53 13.51
N LEU A 151 -14.18 -9.86 13.03
CA LEU A 151 -14.24 -8.92 11.93
C LEU A 151 -12.91 -8.93 11.15
N THR A 152 -12.99 -8.75 9.83
CA THR A 152 -11.83 -8.61 8.95
C THR A 152 -11.93 -7.32 8.14
N LEU A 153 -10.89 -6.50 8.20
CA LEU A 153 -10.79 -5.25 7.43
C LEU A 153 -10.24 -5.56 6.04
N ILE A 154 -10.99 -5.20 5.01
CA ILE A 154 -10.62 -5.39 3.60
C ILE A 154 -10.40 -4.00 2.96
N ILE A 155 -9.25 -3.82 2.32
CA ILE A 155 -8.84 -2.51 1.83
C ILE A 155 -9.46 -2.12 0.49
N SER A 156 -9.87 -3.06 -0.34
CA SER A 156 -10.35 -2.78 -1.70
C SER A 156 -11.72 -3.39 -2.00
N GLU A 157 -12.51 -2.70 -2.81
CA GLU A 157 -13.82 -3.20 -3.27
C GLU A 157 -13.68 -4.48 -4.11
N TYR A 158 -12.61 -4.59 -4.90
CA TYR A 158 -12.32 -5.80 -5.66
C TYR A 158 -12.11 -7.01 -4.73
N GLU A 159 -11.36 -6.83 -3.66
CA GLU A 159 -11.12 -7.90 -2.68
C GLU A 159 -12.37 -8.23 -1.87
N MET A 160 -13.21 -7.23 -1.54
CA MET A 160 -14.53 -7.47 -0.94
C MET A 160 -15.39 -8.33 -1.85
N GLN A 161 -15.48 -7.98 -3.13
CA GLN A 161 -16.24 -8.74 -4.12
C GLN A 161 -15.67 -10.16 -4.30
N LEU A 162 -14.36 -10.29 -4.42
CA LEU A 162 -13.69 -11.59 -4.52
C LEU A 162 -14.01 -12.49 -3.31
N ALA A 163 -13.92 -11.93 -2.09
CA ALA A 163 -14.18 -12.65 -0.86
C ALA A 163 -15.65 -13.10 -0.75
N THR A 164 -16.60 -12.22 -1.05
CA THR A 164 -18.03 -12.49 -0.89
C THR A 164 -18.62 -13.30 -2.04
N GLU A 165 -18.30 -12.99 -3.29
CA GLU A 165 -18.93 -13.60 -4.46
C GLU A 165 -18.23 -14.90 -4.90
N MET A 166 -16.88 -14.89 -4.95
CA MET A 166 -16.13 -16.08 -5.39
C MET A 166 -15.92 -17.08 -4.27
N PHE A 167 -15.48 -16.62 -3.09
CA PHE A 167 -15.15 -17.50 -1.95
C PHE A 167 -16.28 -17.63 -0.92
N GLN A 168 -17.42 -16.98 -1.13
CA GLN A 168 -18.65 -17.11 -0.35
C GLN A 168 -18.42 -16.85 1.16
N ILE A 169 -17.49 -15.96 1.50
CA ILE A 169 -17.28 -15.53 2.89
C ILE A 169 -18.50 -14.71 3.31
N ASN A 170 -19.01 -14.99 4.50
CA ASN A 170 -20.12 -14.24 5.06
C ASN A 170 -19.75 -12.76 5.19
N ALA A 171 -20.53 -11.89 4.55
CA ALA A 171 -20.29 -10.44 4.56
C ALA A 171 -20.29 -9.83 5.97
N SER A 172 -20.94 -10.48 6.95
CA SER A 172 -20.92 -10.01 8.36
C SER A 172 -19.54 -10.11 9.02
N LEU A 173 -18.63 -10.92 8.46
CA LEU A 173 -17.24 -11.04 8.92
C LEU A 173 -16.30 -10.01 8.27
N LEU A 174 -16.79 -9.27 7.27
CA LEU A 174 -15.96 -8.39 6.45
C LEU A 174 -16.38 -6.92 6.62
N HIS A 175 -15.41 -6.04 6.67
CA HIS A 175 -15.65 -4.60 6.69
C HIS A 175 -14.71 -3.91 5.70
N TYR A 176 -15.31 -3.19 4.75
CA TYR A 176 -14.54 -2.39 3.79
C TYR A 176 -13.95 -1.18 4.50
N LEU A 177 -12.64 -1.11 4.56
CA LEU A 177 -11.91 0.02 5.11
C LEU A 177 -10.75 0.37 4.16
N PRO A 178 -10.94 1.29 3.20
CA PRO A 178 -9.89 1.75 2.28
C PRO A 178 -8.84 2.60 3.00
N PHE A 179 -7.89 3.16 2.26
CA PHE A 179 -7.11 4.30 2.75
C PHE A 179 -8.04 5.46 3.12
N LEU A 180 -7.64 6.22 4.12
CA LEU A 180 -8.40 7.38 4.59
C LEU A 180 -7.63 8.66 4.26
N SER A 181 -8.35 9.66 3.80
CA SER A 181 -7.82 10.99 3.54
C SER A 181 -8.63 12.02 4.30
N GLU A 182 -7.99 12.81 5.14
CA GLU A 182 -8.65 13.94 5.79
C GLU A 182 -8.86 15.08 4.80
N GLU A 183 -7.83 15.44 4.03
CA GLU A 183 -7.85 16.52 3.04
C GLU A 183 -6.92 16.28 1.86
N VAL A 184 -7.21 16.93 0.74
CA VAL A 184 -6.29 17.03 -0.39
C VAL A 184 -5.40 18.26 -0.22
N THR A 185 -4.14 18.14 -0.64
CA THR A 185 -3.20 19.26 -0.59
C THR A 185 -3.39 20.13 -1.83
N THR A 186 -4.02 21.28 -1.69
CA THR A 186 -4.28 22.20 -2.82
C THR A 186 -3.15 23.21 -3.08
N ASN A 187 -2.35 23.51 -2.05
CA ASN A 187 -1.17 24.39 -2.20
C ASN A 187 0.03 23.59 -2.67
N VAL A 188 0.02 23.17 -3.94
CA VAL A 188 1.06 22.37 -4.57
C VAL A 188 1.67 23.11 -5.77
N PRO A 189 2.93 22.80 -6.16
CA PRO A 189 3.53 23.36 -7.34
C PRO A 189 2.68 23.13 -8.60
N LYS A 190 2.60 24.14 -9.45
CA LYS A 190 1.85 24.11 -10.71
C LYS A 190 2.65 23.38 -11.79
N PHE A 191 2.02 23.14 -12.94
CA PHE A 191 2.61 22.41 -14.07
C PHE A 191 4.00 22.93 -14.47
N ASP A 192 4.17 24.24 -14.58
CA ASP A 192 5.42 24.87 -15.04
C ASP A 192 6.54 24.86 -13.99
N GLU A 193 6.17 24.61 -12.72
CA GLU A 193 7.11 24.52 -11.59
C GLU A 193 7.61 23.09 -11.34
N ARG A 194 7.01 22.10 -12.02
CA ARG A 194 7.35 20.68 -11.90
C ARG A 194 8.19 20.20 -13.08
N LYS A 195 9.10 19.28 -12.81
CA LYS A 195 9.96 18.65 -13.82
C LYS A 195 10.10 17.16 -13.54
N HIS A 196 10.57 16.44 -14.53
CA HIS A 196 10.91 15.02 -14.41
C HIS A 196 9.73 14.10 -14.12
N PHE A 197 9.99 12.84 -14.23
CA PHE A 197 9.10 11.78 -13.82
C PHE A 197 9.52 11.22 -12.46
N VAL A 198 8.59 10.61 -11.76
CA VAL A 198 8.86 9.92 -10.50
C VAL A 198 8.24 8.55 -10.49
N SER A 199 8.85 7.63 -9.77
CA SER A 199 8.25 6.40 -9.28
C SER A 199 8.72 6.16 -7.85
N ILE A 200 7.88 5.52 -7.03
CA ILE A 200 8.22 5.25 -5.63
C ILE A 200 7.76 3.86 -5.22
N GLY A 201 8.56 3.20 -4.37
CA GLY A 201 8.18 1.92 -3.77
C GLY A 201 9.34 1.24 -3.07
N ASN A 202 9.06 0.55 -1.98
CA ASN A 202 10.03 -0.26 -1.27
C ASN A 202 10.64 -1.32 -2.19
N PHE A 203 11.97 -1.36 -2.31
CA PHE A 203 12.68 -2.27 -3.22
C PHE A 203 12.67 -3.73 -2.79
N LEU A 204 12.34 -4.02 -1.53
CA LEU A 204 12.19 -5.41 -1.05
C LEU A 204 10.82 -6.00 -1.41
N HIS A 205 9.84 -5.17 -1.77
CA HIS A 205 8.52 -5.64 -2.17
C HIS A 205 8.53 -6.01 -3.66
N GLU A 206 8.35 -7.28 -3.95
CA GLU A 206 8.53 -7.84 -5.30
C GLU A 206 7.71 -7.13 -6.40
N PRO A 207 6.42 -6.78 -6.23
CA PRO A 207 5.68 -6.01 -7.24
C PRO A 207 6.30 -4.65 -7.54
N ASN A 208 6.91 -3.98 -6.55
CA ASN A 208 7.61 -2.72 -6.77
C ASN A 208 8.91 -2.93 -7.55
N TRP A 209 9.65 -4.00 -7.24
CA TRP A 209 10.85 -4.36 -8.01
C TRP A 209 10.51 -4.63 -9.47
N GLN A 210 9.47 -5.39 -9.75
CA GLN A 210 9.01 -5.65 -11.12
C GLN A 210 8.56 -4.36 -11.83
N THR A 211 7.89 -3.44 -11.11
CA THR A 211 7.57 -2.11 -11.64
C THR A 211 8.82 -1.34 -12.07
N VAL A 212 9.91 -1.41 -11.29
CA VAL A 212 11.19 -0.74 -11.65
C VAL A 212 11.80 -1.37 -12.90
N LEU A 213 11.70 -2.67 -13.08
CA LEU A 213 12.17 -3.36 -14.29
C LEU A 213 11.34 -2.97 -15.52
N GLU A 214 10.03 -2.89 -15.42
CA GLU A 214 9.17 -2.38 -16.50
C GLU A 214 9.50 -0.93 -16.83
N LEU A 215 9.70 -0.07 -15.84
CA LEU A 215 10.14 1.31 -16.05
C LEU A 215 11.47 1.37 -16.81
N LYS A 216 12.42 0.50 -16.52
CA LYS A 216 13.72 0.48 -17.23
C LYS A 216 13.56 0.15 -18.71
N LYS A 217 12.62 -0.71 -19.08
CA LYS A 217 12.30 -1.01 -20.48
C LYS A 217 11.68 0.18 -21.20
N LEU A 218 10.66 0.79 -20.60
CA LEU A 218 9.89 1.90 -21.18
C LEU A 218 10.71 3.18 -21.26
N TRP A 219 11.59 3.42 -20.29
CA TRP A 219 12.28 4.69 -20.11
C TRP A 219 13.10 5.14 -21.31
N LYS A 220 13.81 4.23 -21.96
CA LYS A 220 14.64 4.56 -23.13
C LYS A 220 13.84 5.26 -24.23
N SER A 221 12.62 4.81 -24.48
CA SER A 221 11.73 5.36 -25.51
C SER A 221 11.12 6.70 -25.07
N ILE A 222 10.80 6.86 -23.79
CA ILE A 222 10.33 8.12 -23.21
C ILE A 222 11.45 9.16 -23.26
N LYS A 223 12.64 8.81 -22.80
CA LYS A 223 13.83 9.71 -22.78
C LYS A 223 14.20 10.21 -24.17
N LYS A 224 14.07 9.38 -25.21
CA LYS A 224 14.31 9.79 -26.60
C LYS A 224 13.37 10.91 -27.05
N GLN A 225 12.13 10.96 -26.56
CA GLN A 225 11.14 11.97 -26.92
C GLN A 225 11.16 13.20 -25.98
N LEU A 226 11.78 13.05 -24.79
CA LEU A 226 11.91 14.06 -23.74
C LEU A 226 13.35 14.09 -23.22
N PRO A 227 14.31 14.57 -24.00
CA PRO A 227 15.74 14.53 -23.62
C PRO A 227 16.06 15.29 -22.32
N GLU A 228 15.27 16.31 -21.99
CA GLU A 228 15.41 17.15 -20.79
C GLU A 228 14.83 16.53 -19.52
N ALA A 229 14.00 15.48 -19.65
CA ALA A 229 13.36 14.84 -18.52
C ALA A 229 14.20 13.67 -17.98
N ASP A 230 14.19 13.49 -16.67
CA ASP A 230 14.75 12.33 -15.99
C ASP A 230 13.65 11.55 -15.29
N LEU A 231 13.91 10.28 -14.97
CA LEU A 231 13.07 9.45 -14.10
C LEU A 231 13.76 9.26 -12.76
N HIS A 232 13.14 9.78 -11.71
CA HIS A 232 13.58 9.62 -10.33
C HIS A 232 12.86 8.44 -9.69
N VAL A 233 13.59 7.38 -9.36
CA VAL A 233 13.05 6.19 -8.71
C VAL A 233 13.43 6.22 -7.24
N TYR A 234 12.45 6.49 -6.38
CA TYR A 234 12.60 6.49 -4.93
C TYR A 234 12.18 5.16 -4.33
N GLY A 235 12.74 4.84 -3.18
CA GLY A 235 12.33 3.69 -2.39
C GLY A 235 13.27 3.40 -1.23
N ALA A 236 12.70 2.90 -0.14
CA ALA A 236 13.47 2.37 0.97
C ALA A 236 14.14 1.04 0.59
N TYR A 237 15.18 0.67 1.33
CA TYR A 237 15.87 -0.63 1.21
C TYR A 237 16.44 -0.90 -0.16
N VAL A 238 17.18 0.05 -0.72
CA VAL A 238 17.80 -0.06 -2.04
C VAL A 238 18.75 -1.26 -2.10
N THR A 239 18.44 -2.23 -2.96
CA THR A 239 19.27 -3.41 -3.19
C THR A 239 20.42 -3.12 -4.15
N GLU A 240 21.47 -3.94 -4.14
CA GLU A 240 22.57 -3.82 -5.11
C GLU A 240 22.09 -3.95 -6.56
N LYS A 241 21.09 -4.80 -6.82
CA LYS A 241 20.45 -4.91 -8.14
C LYS A 241 19.81 -3.59 -8.59
N ALA A 242 19.15 -2.89 -7.65
CA ALA A 242 18.55 -1.60 -7.96
C ALA A 242 19.61 -0.53 -8.24
N LYS A 243 20.70 -0.49 -7.47
CA LYS A 243 21.82 0.44 -7.71
C LYS A 243 22.44 0.27 -9.11
N GLN A 244 22.55 -0.97 -9.61
CA GLN A 244 23.06 -1.26 -10.95
C GLN A 244 22.21 -0.68 -12.08
N LEU A 245 20.94 -0.36 -11.85
CA LEU A 245 20.07 0.28 -12.83
C LEU A 245 20.29 1.79 -12.93
N HIS A 246 20.94 2.39 -11.94
CA HIS A 246 21.23 3.83 -11.93
C HIS A 246 22.09 4.22 -13.12
N ASN A 247 21.65 5.21 -13.90
CA ASN A 247 22.36 5.69 -15.07
C ASN A 247 22.05 7.17 -15.32
N GLU A 248 22.99 8.04 -14.96
CA GLU A 248 22.86 9.50 -15.13
C GLU A 248 22.78 9.91 -16.59
N LYS A 249 23.52 9.23 -17.49
CA LYS A 249 23.51 9.55 -18.93
C LYS A 249 22.15 9.25 -19.57
N GLU A 250 21.48 8.22 -19.10
CA GLU A 250 20.13 7.88 -19.53
C GLU A 250 19.04 8.61 -18.74
N GLY A 251 19.39 9.35 -17.68
CA GLY A 251 18.43 9.99 -16.78
C GLY A 251 17.53 9.01 -16.02
N PHE A 252 18.03 7.78 -15.76
CA PHE A 252 17.33 6.78 -14.92
C PHE A 252 18.00 6.77 -13.56
N LEU A 253 17.40 7.48 -12.59
CA LEU A 253 18.07 7.83 -11.35
C LEU A 253 17.47 7.09 -10.16
N ILE A 254 18.20 6.12 -9.61
CA ILE A 254 17.85 5.50 -8.32
C ILE A 254 18.24 6.47 -7.20
N LYS A 255 17.23 7.02 -6.53
CA LYS A 255 17.40 8.13 -5.55
C LYS A 255 17.47 7.63 -4.10
N GLY A 256 17.15 6.35 -3.86
CA GLY A 256 17.02 5.85 -2.49
C GLY A 256 15.74 6.31 -1.81
N ARG A 257 15.71 6.25 -0.49
CA ARG A 257 14.55 6.66 0.29
C ARG A 257 14.36 8.19 0.22
N ALA A 258 13.13 8.61 -0.08
CA ALA A 258 12.76 10.02 0.05
C ALA A 258 12.60 10.40 1.54
N GLU A 259 12.89 11.63 1.90
CA GLU A 259 12.62 12.14 3.26
C GLU A 259 11.12 12.15 3.54
N SER A 260 10.34 12.57 2.54
CA SER A 260 8.90 12.42 2.52
C SER A 260 8.40 12.16 1.10
N VAL A 261 7.24 11.50 0.98
CA VAL A 261 6.56 11.31 -0.30
C VAL A 261 6.18 12.66 -0.91
N ALA A 262 5.72 13.59 -0.08
CA ALA A 262 5.35 14.94 -0.51
C ALA A 262 6.52 15.68 -1.18
N GLU A 263 7.73 15.57 -0.65
CA GLU A 263 8.91 16.17 -1.26
C GLU A 263 9.24 15.56 -2.63
N ALA A 264 9.23 14.23 -2.72
CA ALA A 264 9.49 13.53 -3.97
C ALA A 264 8.46 13.88 -5.06
N TYR A 265 7.19 14.00 -4.68
CA TYR A 265 6.09 14.27 -5.61
C TYR A 265 5.95 15.74 -5.99
N SER A 266 6.26 16.68 -5.09
CA SER A 266 6.15 18.11 -5.38
C SER A 266 7.04 18.56 -6.53
N LYS A 267 8.20 17.94 -6.71
CA LYS A 267 9.16 18.27 -7.75
C LYS A 267 8.87 17.57 -9.09
N ALA A 268 8.10 16.48 -9.04
CA ALA A 268 7.82 15.66 -10.21
C ALA A 268 6.59 16.16 -10.98
N LYS A 269 6.60 15.99 -12.30
CA LYS A 269 5.47 16.33 -13.18
C LYS A 269 4.49 15.17 -13.34
N VAL A 270 4.98 13.94 -13.47
CA VAL A 270 4.15 12.73 -13.67
C VAL A 270 4.71 11.56 -12.88
N LEU A 271 3.83 10.85 -12.20
CA LEU A 271 4.13 9.52 -11.60
C LEU A 271 3.97 8.45 -12.67
N LEU A 272 5.01 7.63 -12.84
CA LEU A 272 4.95 6.41 -13.67
C LEU A 272 4.88 5.18 -12.77
N ALA A 273 3.82 4.40 -12.94
CA ALA A 273 3.58 3.19 -12.14
C ALA A 273 3.06 2.02 -13.02
N PRO A 274 3.90 1.47 -13.93
CA PRO A 274 3.55 0.30 -14.74
C PRO A 274 3.57 -0.96 -13.87
N ILE A 275 2.56 -1.11 -13.02
CA ILE A 275 2.45 -2.20 -12.04
C ILE A 275 1.99 -3.47 -12.75
N PRO A 276 2.81 -4.53 -12.83
CA PRO A 276 2.45 -5.72 -13.60
C PRO A 276 1.51 -6.66 -12.84
N TYR A 277 1.59 -6.70 -11.52
CA TYR A 277 0.71 -7.47 -10.63
C TYR A 277 0.74 -6.92 -9.21
N GLY A 278 -0.27 -7.29 -8.42
CA GLY A 278 -0.40 -6.88 -7.03
C GLY A 278 -1.77 -7.23 -6.47
N ALA A 279 -2.05 -6.77 -5.25
CA ALA A 279 -3.34 -6.83 -4.60
C ALA A 279 -3.56 -5.54 -3.80
N GLY A 280 -4.73 -5.35 -3.22
CA GLY A 280 -5.09 -4.17 -2.47
C GLY A 280 -5.04 -2.86 -3.26
N LEU A 281 -5.22 -1.77 -2.57
CA LEU A 281 -5.06 -0.42 -3.12
C LEU A 281 -3.59 -0.02 -3.22
N LYS A 282 -3.26 0.83 -4.17
CA LYS A 282 -1.88 1.25 -4.45
C LYS A 282 -1.57 2.58 -3.78
N GLY A 283 -0.98 2.53 -2.58
CA GLY A 283 -0.65 3.72 -1.77
C GLY A 283 0.05 4.83 -2.54
N LYS A 284 1.00 4.48 -3.41
CA LYS A 284 1.70 5.46 -4.26
C LYS A 284 0.77 6.27 -5.18
N LEU A 285 -0.29 5.65 -5.69
CA LEU A 285 -1.28 6.32 -6.54
C LEU A 285 -2.26 7.15 -5.70
N PHE A 286 -2.66 6.64 -4.54
CA PHE A 286 -3.45 7.37 -3.57
C PHE A 286 -2.73 8.66 -3.11
N GLU A 287 -1.47 8.55 -2.71
CA GLU A 287 -0.64 9.70 -2.30
C GLU A 287 -0.41 10.69 -3.44
N ALA A 288 -0.24 10.20 -4.69
CA ALA A 288 -0.12 11.06 -5.86
C ALA A 288 -1.39 11.90 -6.06
N MET A 289 -2.57 11.29 -5.96
CA MET A 289 -3.84 12.00 -6.07
C MET A 289 -4.02 13.02 -4.94
N GLN A 290 -3.68 12.70 -3.68
CA GLN A 290 -3.74 13.62 -2.55
C GLN A 290 -2.83 14.86 -2.76
N LEU A 291 -1.64 14.65 -3.34
CA LEU A 291 -0.61 15.67 -3.54
C LEU A 291 -0.69 16.34 -4.92
N GLY A 292 -1.79 16.11 -5.66
CA GLY A 292 -2.04 16.74 -6.95
C GLY A 292 -1.02 16.38 -8.02
N LEU A 293 -0.47 15.16 -7.99
CA LEU A 293 0.44 14.63 -8.99
C LEU A 293 -0.31 13.74 -9.97
N SER A 294 -0.26 14.06 -11.25
CA SER A 294 -0.84 13.23 -12.30
C SER A 294 -0.07 11.91 -12.46
N SER A 295 -0.75 10.86 -12.87
CA SER A 295 -0.15 9.52 -12.93
C SER A 295 -0.50 8.76 -14.21
N ILE A 296 0.39 7.84 -14.58
CA ILE A 296 0.10 6.79 -15.56
C ILE A 296 0.34 5.45 -14.88
N THR A 297 -0.62 4.57 -15.02
CA THR A 297 -0.57 3.24 -14.44
C THR A 297 -1.23 2.20 -15.34
N THR A 298 -1.15 0.96 -14.95
CA THR A 298 -1.86 -0.18 -15.58
C THR A 298 -3.24 -0.37 -14.98
N GLU A 299 -4.08 -1.23 -15.59
CA GLU A 299 -5.34 -1.68 -15.02
C GLU A 299 -5.13 -2.28 -13.62
N MET A 300 -4.03 -3.01 -13.43
CA MET A 300 -3.64 -3.56 -12.13
C MET A 300 -3.34 -2.45 -11.10
N GLY A 301 -2.73 -1.35 -11.53
CA GLY A 301 -2.46 -0.21 -10.65
C GLY A 301 -3.73 0.54 -10.27
N ALA A 302 -4.65 0.70 -11.20
CA ALA A 302 -5.90 1.43 -11.02
C ALA A 302 -7.01 0.61 -10.35
N GLU A 303 -6.82 -0.69 -10.17
CA GLU A 303 -7.85 -1.61 -9.65
C GLU A 303 -8.47 -1.08 -8.34
N ALA A 304 -9.78 -0.94 -8.32
CA ALA A 304 -10.61 -0.44 -7.21
C ALA A 304 -10.29 0.98 -6.71
N MET A 305 -9.45 1.75 -7.45
CA MET A 305 -9.05 3.09 -7.02
C MET A 305 -10.09 4.17 -7.37
N ASN A 306 -10.54 4.22 -8.62
CA ASN A 306 -11.35 5.34 -9.13
C ASN A 306 -12.85 5.06 -9.24
N GLY A 307 -13.30 3.79 -9.13
CA GLY A 307 -14.69 3.43 -9.41
C GLY A 307 -15.11 3.86 -10.83
N ASN A 308 -16.18 4.64 -10.92
CA ASN A 308 -16.68 5.19 -12.20
C ASN A 308 -16.17 6.62 -12.49
N LEU A 309 -15.15 7.09 -11.76
CA LEU A 309 -14.59 8.43 -11.96
C LEU A 309 -13.45 8.38 -12.98
N GLU A 310 -13.24 9.50 -13.68
CA GLU A 310 -12.10 9.66 -14.57
C GLU A 310 -10.78 9.58 -13.80
N TRP A 311 -9.80 8.90 -14.38
CA TRP A 311 -8.47 8.72 -13.78
C TRP A 311 -7.68 10.04 -13.71
N ASN A 312 -6.72 10.11 -12.80
CA ASN A 312 -5.80 11.25 -12.67
C ASN A 312 -4.64 11.21 -13.69
N GLY A 313 -4.95 10.90 -14.91
CA GLY A 313 -4.03 10.75 -16.03
C GLY A 313 -4.48 9.63 -16.96
N PHE A 314 -3.68 8.56 -17.08
CA PHE A 314 -4.01 7.47 -17.99
C PHE A 314 -3.87 6.08 -17.33
N ILE A 315 -4.71 5.16 -17.78
CA ILE A 315 -4.63 3.73 -17.46
C ILE A 315 -4.36 3.00 -18.78
N THR A 316 -3.24 2.28 -18.85
CA THR A 316 -2.90 1.46 -20.02
C THR A 316 -1.84 0.42 -19.70
N SER A 317 -1.98 -0.78 -20.21
CA SER A 317 -1.00 -1.87 -20.09
C SER A 317 -0.25 -2.14 -21.40
N ASP A 318 -0.61 -1.45 -22.50
CA ASP A 318 0.17 -1.49 -23.75
C ASP A 318 1.42 -0.62 -23.63
N GLU A 319 2.60 -1.18 -23.94
CA GLU A 319 3.88 -0.49 -23.78
C GLU A 319 4.00 0.77 -24.68
N ASN A 320 3.51 0.70 -25.93
CA ASN A 320 3.61 1.84 -26.87
C ASN A 320 2.65 2.96 -26.46
N ASP A 321 1.45 2.59 -26.05
CA ASP A 321 0.47 3.55 -25.55
C ASP A 321 0.97 4.18 -24.23
N PHE A 322 1.54 3.41 -23.33
CA PHE A 322 2.12 3.93 -22.08
C PHE A 322 3.21 4.99 -22.35
N ILE A 323 4.11 4.73 -23.31
CA ILE A 323 5.15 5.67 -23.72
C ILE A 323 4.52 6.94 -24.31
N THR A 324 3.55 6.79 -25.22
CA THR A 324 2.87 7.90 -25.88
C THR A 324 2.15 8.78 -24.86
N LYS A 325 1.40 8.17 -23.95
CA LYS A 325 0.65 8.84 -22.89
C LYS A 325 1.55 9.51 -21.86
N ALA A 326 2.72 8.94 -21.57
CA ALA A 326 3.70 9.54 -20.69
C ALA A 326 4.23 10.87 -21.29
N VAL A 327 4.55 10.88 -22.58
CA VAL A 327 5.02 12.08 -23.29
C VAL A 327 3.90 13.12 -23.41
N GLU A 328 2.68 12.70 -23.73
CA GLU A 328 1.50 13.56 -23.85
C GLU A 328 1.21 14.28 -22.52
N LEU A 329 1.08 13.52 -21.41
CA LEU A 329 0.80 14.07 -20.08
C LEU A 329 1.92 14.99 -19.57
N TYR A 330 3.17 14.72 -19.95
CA TYR A 330 4.30 15.56 -19.56
C TYR A 330 4.31 16.92 -20.29
N LYS A 331 3.84 16.99 -21.55
CA LYS A 331 3.86 18.18 -22.40
C LYS A 331 2.61 19.03 -22.34
N ASP A 332 1.43 18.39 -22.20
CA ASP A 332 0.15 19.08 -22.29
C ASP A 332 -0.32 19.56 -20.91
N LYS A 333 -0.24 20.87 -20.72
CA LYS A 333 -0.67 21.53 -19.45
C LYS A 333 -2.15 21.35 -19.17
N SER A 334 -3.01 21.47 -20.17
CA SER A 334 -4.47 21.36 -19.98
C SER A 334 -4.88 19.96 -19.57
N LEU A 335 -4.27 18.96 -20.20
CA LEU A 335 -4.46 17.55 -19.88
C LEU A 335 -3.97 17.24 -18.47
N TRP A 336 -2.80 17.74 -18.11
CA TRP A 336 -2.20 17.55 -16.79
C TRP A 336 -3.07 18.18 -15.68
N GLU A 337 -3.57 19.42 -15.88
CA GLU A 337 -4.45 20.11 -14.92
C GLU A 337 -5.81 19.39 -14.79
N THR A 338 -6.32 18.81 -15.87
CA THR A 338 -7.53 17.99 -15.84
C THR A 338 -7.29 16.71 -15.04
N ALA A 339 -6.18 16.03 -15.28
CA ALA A 339 -5.76 14.85 -14.55
C ALA A 339 -5.62 15.12 -13.05
N GLN A 340 -5.00 16.24 -12.66
CA GLN A 340 -4.89 16.66 -11.26
C GLN A 340 -6.27 16.82 -10.60
N LYS A 341 -7.21 17.50 -11.26
CA LYS A 341 -8.58 17.70 -10.76
C LYS A 341 -9.31 16.35 -10.59
N ASN A 342 -9.13 15.44 -11.53
CA ASN A 342 -9.70 14.10 -11.43
C ASN A 342 -9.15 13.36 -10.20
N GLY A 343 -7.83 13.45 -9.94
CA GLY A 343 -7.22 12.87 -8.74
C GLY A 343 -7.85 13.39 -7.45
N TYR A 344 -8.00 14.69 -7.32
CA TYR A 344 -8.68 15.29 -6.16
C TYR A 344 -10.11 14.80 -6.01
N LYS A 345 -10.86 14.70 -7.10
CA LYS A 345 -12.23 14.20 -7.10
C LYS A 345 -12.31 12.73 -6.65
N ILE A 346 -11.35 11.91 -7.05
CA ILE A 346 -11.27 10.52 -6.60
C ILE A 346 -11.06 10.48 -5.07
N ILE A 347 -10.10 11.24 -4.54
CA ILE A 347 -9.84 11.31 -3.09
C ILE A 347 -11.10 11.72 -2.33
N GLU A 348 -11.75 12.80 -2.76
CA GLU A 348 -12.95 13.34 -2.08
C GLU A 348 -14.14 12.37 -2.09
N LYS A 349 -14.31 11.59 -3.15
CA LYS A 349 -15.48 10.73 -3.32
C LYS A 349 -15.30 9.31 -2.79
N ARG A 350 -14.05 8.84 -2.69
CA ARG A 350 -13.79 7.43 -2.40
C ARG A 350 -12.97 7.19 -1.14
N PHE A 351 -12.25 8.21 -0.66
CA PHE A 351 -11.27 8.05 0.40
C PHE A 351 -11.41 9.06 1.55
N LYS A 352 -12.50 9.84 1.56
CA LYS A 352 -12.80 10.80 2.60
C LYS A 352 -13.79 10.27 3.64
#